data_67a5e3486ff7179455d6a3ec0bb546c9
#
_entry.id   67a5e3486ff7179455d6a3ec0bb546c9
#
_cell.length_a   1.000
_cell.length_b   1.000
_cell.length_c   1.000
_cell.angle_alpha   90.00
_cell.angle_beta   90.00
_cell.angle_gamma   90.00
#
_symmetry.space_group_name_H-M   'P 1'
#
loop_
_entity.id
_entity.type
_entity.pdbx_description
1 polymer ?
#
loop_
_entity_poly.entity_id
_entity_poly.type
_entity_poly.pdbx_seq_one_letter_code
_entity_poly.pdbx_strand_id
1 'polypeptide(L)'
;MVLADLDPREKLLALAREQGVSLARLSEMIGRNPSYLHQFITRGSPRRLEENDRKTLAEFFGVRETALGALKDKSYSKSKSSRISGDWIEVPRLSLGASAGPGTVPAEEAASDSFRFSRRWLRQQGLDGSSLSAIAVEGDSMEPLLRNGDEILVDRSQRPFRDGVHVVRLGDALLVKRVASAGKGRFALVSDNKAYPPVDVAGDEIEIIGRVVWKAGRV
;
A
#
# COMPACT_ATOMS: atom_id res chain seq x y z
N MET A 1 15.62 -4.70 36.82
CA MET A 1 14.58 -5.76 36.87
C MET A 1 13.85 -5.68 35.53
N VAL A 2 14.05 -6.67 34.68
CA VAL A 2 13.67 -6.62 33.27
C VAL A 2 12.16 -6.86 33.15
N LEU A 3 11.42 -5.92 32.56
CA LEU A 3 9.96 -5.89 32.33
C LEU A 3 9.43 -7.02 31.40
N ALA A 4 10.22 -8.01 31.06
CA ALA A 4 9.91 -9.00 30.02
C ALA A 4 9.12 -10.23 30.52
N ASP A 5 9.01 -10.46 31.84
CA ASP A 5 8.46 -11.70 32.42
C ASP A 5 7.29 -11.47 33.43
N LEU A 6 6.69 -10.29 33.41
CA LEU A 6 5.55 -10.00 34.30
C LEU A 6 4.26 -10.66 33.80
N ASP A 7 3.40 -11.08 34.75
CA ASP A 7 2.02 -11.48 34.45
C ASP A 7 1.30 -10.36 33.66
N PRO A 8 0.48 -10.69 32.66
CA PRO A 8 -0.22 -9.70 31.84
C PRO A 8 -1.00 -8.64 32.64
N ARG A 9 -1.50 -8.99 33.83
CA ARG A 9 -2.21 -8.07 34.73
C ARG A 9 -1.28 -7.09 35.41
N GLU A 10 -0.14 -7.59 35.87
CA GLU A 10 0.92 -6.74 36.45
C GLU A 10 1.50 -5.80 35.40
N LYS A 11 1.66 -6.31 34.18
CA LYS A 11 2.13 -5.51 33.05
C LYS A 11 1.16 -4.40 32.70
N LEU A 12 -0.14 -4.71 32.61
CA LEU A 12 -1.18 -3.71 32.35
C LEU A 12 -1.20 -2.62 33.45
N LEU A 13 -1.09 -3.03 34.72
CA LEU A 13 -1.06 -2.10 35.84
C LEU A 13 0.17 -1.19 35.82
N ALA A 14 1.34 -1.75 35.47
CA ALA A 14 2.59 -1.00 35.33
C ALA A 14 2.48 0.04 34.22
N LEU A 15 1.99 -0.35 33.03
CA LEU A 15 1.80 0.55 31.89
C LEU A 15 0.80 1.67 32.19
N ALA A 16 -0.32 1.36 32.87
CA ALA A 16 -1.30 2.36 33.28
C ALA A 16 -0.70 3.40 34.24
N ARG A 17 0.13 2.97 35.19
CA ARG A 17 0.85 3.86 36.11
C ARG A 17 1.90 4.72 35.42
N GLU A 18 2.65 4.14 34.51
CA GLU A 18 3.70 4.83 33.75
C GLU A 18 3.12 5.97 32.91
N GLN A 19 1.95 5.76 32.30
CA GLN A 19 1.28 6.77 31.50
C GLN A 19 0.30 7.65 32.30
N GLY A 20 0.15 7.42 33.61
CA GLY A 20 -0.73 8.22 34.48
C GLY A 20 -2.22 8.07 34.16
N VAL A 21 -2.64 6.94 33.56
CA VAL A 21 -4.02 6.71 33.15
C VAL A 21 -4.71 5.75 34.10
N SER A 22 -5.92 6.10 34.56
CA SER A 22 -6.69 5.23 35.47
C SER A 22 -7.26 4.01 34.74
N LEU A 23 -7.38 2.88 35.45
CA LEU A 23 -8.00 1.65 34.94
C LEU A 23 -9.47 1.86 34.52
N ALA A 24 -10.19 2.76 35.19
CA ALA A 24 -11.56 3.12 34.85
C ALA A 24 -11.60 3.78 33.46
N ARG A 25 -10.72 4.74 33.21
CA ARG A 25 -10.62 5.42 31.90
C ARG A 25 -10.24 4.46 30.77
N LEU A 26 -9.31 3.54 31.04
CA LEU A 26 -8.94 2.50 30.08
C LEU A 26 -10.09 1.54 29.79
N SER A 27 -10.89 1.21 30.82
CA SER A 27 -12.09 0.38 30.62
C SER A 27 -13.14 1.07 29.76
N GLU A 28 -13.37 2.36 29.96
CA GLU A 28 -14.26 3.16 29.12
C GLU A 28 -13.77 3.26 27.67
N MET A 29 -12.47 3.46 27.48
CA MET A 29 -11.83 3.54 26.16
C MET A 29 -12.06 2.28 25.32
N ILE A 30 -12.07 1.10 25.95
CA ILE A 30 -12.38 -0.17 25.28
C ILE A 30 -13.89 -0.50 25.29
N GLY A 31 -14.75 0.45 25.64
CA GLY A 31 -16.22 0.28 25.65
C GLY A 31 -16.74 -0.64 26.76
N ARG A 32 -15.99 -0.80 27.86
CA ARG A 32 -16.36 -1.65 29.00
C ARG A 32 -16.76 -0.82 30.20
N ASN A 33 -17.45 -1.48 31.20
CA ASN A 33 -17.74 -0.87 32.46
C ASN A 33 -16.48 -0.37 33.19
N PRO A 34 -16.47 0.79 33.85
CA PRO A 34 -15.29 1.37 34.51
C PRO A 34 -14.57 0.43 35.49
N SER A 35 -15.25 -0.54 36.09
CA SER A 35 -14.65 -1.54 36.98
C SER A 35 -14.03 -2.75 36.29
N TYR A 36 -14.17 -2.89 34.96
CA TYR A 36 -13.77 -4.08 34.22
C TYR A 36 -12.29 -4.42 34.35
N LEU A 37 -11.38 -3.49 34.04
CA LEU A 37 -9.95 -3.73 34.15
C LEU A 37 -9.48 -3.84 35.62
N HIS A 38 -10.14 -3.17 36.52
CA HIS A 38 -9.88 -3.36 37.95
C HIS A 38 -10.22 -4.80 38.41
N GLN A 39 -11.37 -5.35 37.98
CA GLN A 39 -11.74 -6.74 38.25
C GLN A 39 -10.79 -7.73 37.57
N PHE A 40 -10.37 -7.46 36.35
CA PHE A 40 -9.35 -8.27 35.64
C PHE A 40 -8.05 -8.37 36.44
N ILE A 41 -7.58 -7.26 37.01
CA ILE A 41 -6.31 -7.22 37.73
C ILE A 41 -6.47 -7.82 39.15
N THR A 42 -7.51 -7.45 39.91
CA THR A 42 -7.63 -7.79 41.34
C THR A 42 -8.30 -9.14 41.60
N ARG A 43 -9.33 -9.47 40.80
CA ARG A 43 -10.12 -10.68 40.96
C ARG A 43 -9.80 -11.78 39.96
N GLY A 44 -8.98 -11.47 38.98
CA GLY A 44 -8.67 -12.41 37.92
C GLY A 44 -9.84 -12.73 36.97
N SER A 45 -10.86 -11.89 36.95
CA SER A 45 -12.05 -12.05 36.11
C SER A 45 -12.22 -10.86 35.17
N PRO A 46 -12.32 -11.12 33.86
CA PRO A 46 -12.20 -12.41 33.16
C PRO A 46 -10.79 -13.02 33.28
N ARG A 47 -10.66 -14.30 33.04
CA ARG A 47 -9.33 -14.96 33.07
C ARG A 47 -8.34 -14.37 32.05
N ARG A 48 -8.86 -13.89 30.91
CA ARG A 48 -8.10 -13.24 29.83
C ARG A 48 -8.93 -12.08 29.30
N LEU A 49 -8.25 -11.04 28.83
CA LEU A 49 -8.88 -9.97 28.06
C LEU A 49 -9.39 -10.53 26.73
N GLU A 50 -10.52 -10.07 26.28
CA GLU A 50 -11.00 -10.33 24.92
C GLU A 50 -10.01 -9.79 23.87
N GLU A 51 -10.03 -10.37 22.68
CA GLU A 51 -9.05 -10.06 21.66
C GLU A 51 -9.07 -8.58 21.26
N ASN A 52 -10.26 -8.04 21.02
CA ASN A 52 -10.41 -6.62 20.67
C ASN A 52 -9.99 -5.68 21.80
N ASP A 53 -10.36 -5.99 23.05
CA ASP A 53 -9.96 -5.20 24.23
C ASP A 53 -8.44 -5.17 24.37
N ARG A 54 -7.81 -6.34 24.24
CA ARG A 54 -6.36 -6.51 24.32
C ARG A 54 -5.63 -5.77 23.22
N LYS A 55 -6.14 -5.84 21.95
CA LYS A 55 -5.58 -5.16 20.81
C LYS A 55 -5.61 -3.64 20.99
N THR A 56 -6.75 -3.09 21.34
CA THR A 56 -6.91 -1.64 21.59
C THR A 56 -5.99 -1.14 22.71
N LEU A 57 -5.87 -1.91 23.81
CA LEU A 57 -4.96 -1.56 24.91
C LEU A 57 -3.49 -1.67 24.50
N ALA A 58 -3.13 -2.67 23.69
CA ALA A 58 -1.77 -2.86 23.19
C ALA A 58 -1.36 -1.72 22.24
N GLU A 59 -2.26 -1.30 21.37
CA GLU A 59 -2.08 -0.14 20.49
C GLU A 59 -1.91 1.16 21.28
N PHE A 60 -2.78 1.39 22.27
CA PHE A 60 -2.73 2.57 23.14
C PHE A 60 -1.39 2.69 23.90
N PHE A 61 -0.90 1.58 24.44
CA PHE A 61 0.36 1.55 25.17
C PHE A 61 1.61 1.39 24.30
N GLY A 62 1.46 1.18 22.99
CA GLY A 62 2.59 0.93 22.07
C GLY A 62 3.33 -0.38 22.37
N VAL A 63 2.65 -1.38 22.92
CA VAL A 63 3.24 -2.68 23.27
C VAL A 63 2.65 -3.81 22.42
N ARG A 64 3.33 -4.95 22.37
CA ARG A 64 2.81 -6.14 21.68
C ARG A 64 1.67 -6.77 22.50
N GLU A 65 0.66 -7.30 21.85
CA GLU A 65 -0.48 -7.98 22.50
C GLU A 65 -0.05 -9.16 23.40
N THR A 66 1.07 -9.81 23.07
CA THR A 66 1.66 -10.85 23.92
C THR A 66 2.05 -10.35 25.31
N ALA A 67 2.32 -9.06 25.46
CA ALA A 67 2.60 -8.44 26.75
C ALA A 67 1.34 -8.34 27.65
N LEU A 68 0.16 -8.36 27.03
CA LEU A 68 -1.15 -8.32 27.71
C LEU A 68 -1.88 -9.68 27.68
N GLY A 69 -1.13 -10.78 27.48
CA GLY A 69 -1.66 -12.14 27.66
C GLY A 69 -2.21 -12.80 26.39
N ALA A 70 -1.82 -12.34 25.18
CA ALA A 70 -2.04 -13.14 24.00
C ALA A 70 -1.27 -14.46 24.10
N LEU A 71 -1.92 -15.57 23.72
CA LEU A 71 -1.27 -16.88 23.70
C LEU A 71 -0.03 -16.83 22.80
N LYS A 72 1.09 -17.31 23.31
CA LYS A 72 2.20 -17.75 22.46
C LYS A 72 1.74 -19.07 21.83
N ASP A 73 1.12 -19.02 20.67
CA ASP A 73 0.75 -20.24 19.96
C ASP A 73 1.97 -21.10 19.69
N LYS A 74 2.05 -22.22 20.40
CA LYS A 74 3.04 -23.29 20.19
C LYS A 74 2.53 -24.35 19.23
N SER A 75 1.57 -24.06 18.38
CA SER A 75 1.20 -25.05 17.36
C SER A 75 0.57 -24.39 16.16
N TYR A 76 1.19 -24.65 15.02
CA TYR A 76 0.66 -24.49 13.67
C TYR A 76 0.07 -23.12 13.32
N SER A 77 0.85 -22.44 12.79
CA SER A 77 0.95 -21.70 11.59
C SER A 77 2.01 -20.65 11.81
N LYS A 78 3.05 -20.74 11.03
CA LYS A 78 3.71 -19.57 10.51
C LYS A 78 2.65 -18.66 9.93
N SER A 79 1.82 -18.00 10.74
CA SER A 79 1.21 -16.78 10.30
C SER A 79 2.35 -15.75 10.31
N LYS A 80 2.98 -15.67 9.15
CA LYS A 80 3.95 -14.64 8.76
C LYS A 80 3.34 -13.24 8.78
N SER A 81 2.33 -12.94 9.59
CA SER A 81 1.58 -11.68 9.47
C SER A 81 2.14 -10.52 10.29
N SER A 82 3.06 -10.73 11.23
CA SER A 82 3.65 -9.61 11.98
C SER A 82 5.10 -9.25 11.60
N ARG A 83 5.70 -9.96 10.61
CA ARG A 83 6.96 -9.55 9.96
C ARG A 83 6.76 -9.03 8.55
N ILE A 84 5.53 -8.90 8.08
CA ILE A 84 5.21 -8.65 6.66
C ILE A 84 5.07 -7.17 6.35
N SER A 85 4.75 -6.30 7.30
CA SER A 85 4.58 -4.87 6.98
C SER A 85 5.89 -4.11 6.67
N GLY A 86 7.06 -4.69 6.96
CA GLY A 86 8.35 -4.10 6.59
C GLY A 86 8.92 -4.54 5.24
N ASP A 87 8.51 -5.73 4.73
CA ASP A 87 9.12 -6.37 3.55
C ASP A 87 8.29 -6.24 2.28
N TRP A 88 7.03 -5.81 2.38
CA TRP A 88 6.11 -5.66 1.26
C TRP A 88 5.75 -4.20 1.06
N ILE A 89 5.62 -3.82 -0.18
CA ILE A 89 5.13 -2.52 -0.61
C ILE A 89 3.80 -2.73 -1.33
N GLU A 90 2.81 -1.98 -0.95
CA GLU A 90 1.53 -1.91 -1.61
C GLU A 90 1.60 -0.89 -2.73
N VAL A 91 1.31 -1.32 -3.95
CA VAL A 91 1.30 -0.49 -5.16
C VAL A 91 -0.15 -0.33 -5.59
N PRO A 92 -0.70 0.89 -5.59
CA PRO A 92 -2.08 1.12 -5.96
C PRO A 92 -2.33 0.76 -7.42
N ARG A 93 -3.45 0.10 -7.70
CA ARG A 93 -3.95 -0.15 -9.04
C ARG A 93 -4.87 0.98 -9.47
N LEU A 94 -4.50 1.66 -10.54
CA LEU A 94 -5.26 2.76 -11.11
C LEU A 94 -6.06 2.26 -12.32
N SER A 95 -7.30 2.70 -12.44
CA SER A 95 -8.10 2.48 -13.65
C SER A 95 -7.82 3.59 -14.66
N LEU A 96 -7.54 3.25 -15.92
CA LEU A 96 -7.38 4.24 -17.00
C LEU A 96 -8.66 5.06 -17.24
N GLY A 97 -9.83 4.47 -16.98
CA GLY A 97 -11.12 5.14 -17.13
C GLY A 97 -11.47 6.14 -16.02
N ALA A 98 -10.78 6.13 -14.88
CA ALA A 98 -11.09 7.02 -13.75
C ALA A 98 -10.46 8.43 -13.88
N SER A 99 -9.70 8.70 -14.93
CA SER A 99 -8.95 9.95 -15.13
C SER A 99 -9.61 10.93 -16.10
N ALA A 100 -10.84 10.68 -16.56
CA ALA A 100 -11.57 11.56 -17.47
C ALA A 100 -12.43 12.55 -16.68
N GLY A 101 -11.82 13.62 -16.14
CA GLY A 101 -12.53 14.78 -15.61
C GLY A 101 -11.66 15.70 -14.76
N PRO A 102 -11.80 17.05 -14.84
CA PRO A 102 -11.17 17.99 -13.92
C PRO A 102 -12.00 18.02 -12.64
N GLY A 103 -11.73 17.14 -11.71
CA GLY A 103 -12.44 17.11 -10.43
C GLY A 103 -12.10 15.83 -9.69
N THR A 104 -11.22 15.98 -8.69
CA THR A 104 -11.06 15.11 -7.54
C THR A 104 -11.61 13.69 -7.72
N VAL A 105 -10.73 12.77 -8.12
CA VAL A 105 -10.96 11.36 -7.80
C VAL A 105 -10.98 11.28 -6.28
N PRO A 106 -12.08 10.86 -5.63
CA PRO A 106 -12.05 10.59 -4.21
C PRO A 106 -10.96 9.52 -4.00
N ALA A 107 -9.96 9.86 -3.18
CA ALA A 107 -8.85 8.95 -2.87
C ALA A 107 -9.32 7.63 -2.25
N GLU A 108 -10.57 7.53 -1.84
CA GLU A 108 -11.20 6.35 -1.24
C GLU A 108 -11.71 5.32 -2.26
N GLU A 109 -12.08 5.72 -3.49
CA GLU A 109 -12.53 4.77 -4.53
C GLU A 109 -11.38 4.22 -5.38
N ALA A 110 -10.27 4.94 -5.48
CA ALA A 110 -9.08 4.46 -6.20
C ALA A 110 -8.27 3.40 -5.43
N ALA A 111 -8.52 3.20 -4.16
CA ALA A 111 -7.74 2.33 -3.27
C ALA A 111 -8.36 0.94 -3.05
N SER A 112 -9.41 0.55 -3.78
CA SER A 112 -10.07 -0.75 -3.56
C SER A 112 -9.29 -1.94 -4.13
N ASP A 113 -8.27 -1.72 -4.97
CA ASP A 113 -7.44 -2.77 -5.55
C ASP A 113 -5.97 -2.36 -5.52
N SER A 114 -5.10 -3.27 -5.09
CA SER A 114 -3.66 -3.04 -4.99
C SER A 114 -2.87 -4.31 -5.17
N PHE A 115 -1.64 -4.19 -5.68
CA PHE A 115 -0.69 -5.28 -5.72
C PHE A 115 0.32 -5.15 -4.59
N ARG A 116 0.78 -6.29 -4.05
CA ARG A 116 1.85 -6.32 -3.06
C ARG A 116 3.13 -6.89 -3.67
N PHE A 117 4.18 -6.09 -3.64
CA PHE A 117 5.50 -6.47 -4.12
C PHE A 117 6.49 -6.56 -2.97
N SER A 118 7.40 -7.54 -3.04
CA SER A 118 8.51 -7.60 -2.09
C SER A 118 9.41 -6.37 -2.25
N ARG A 119 9.68 -5.65 -1.16
CA ARG A 119 10.64 -4.53 -1.13
C ARG A 119 12.02 -4.93 -1.66
N ARG A 120 12.45 -6.16 -1.33
CA ARG A 120 13.72 -6.71 -1.81
C ARG A 120 13.71 -6.87 -3.33
N TRP A 121 12.62 -7.42 -3.88
CA TRP A 121 12.48 -7.60 -5.32
C TRP A 121 12.46 -6.26 -6.05
N LEU A 122 11.69 -5.27 -5.59
CA LEU A 122 11.66 -3.94 -6.18
C LEU A 122 13.06 -3.30 -6.20
N ARG A 123 13.78 -3.38 -5.09
CA ARG A 123 15.17 -2.87 -5.03
C ARG A 123 16.11 -3.58 -6.00
N GLN A 124 15.96 -4.90 -6.19
CA GLN A 124 16.74 -5.65 -7.18
C GLN A 124 16.44 -5.19 -8.61
N GLN A 125 15.21 -4.70 -8.88
CA GLN A 125 14.84 -4.10 -10.16
C GLN A 125 15.24 -2.61 -10.26
N GLY A 126 15.81 -2.02 -9.20
CA GLY A 126 16.15 -0.59 -9.16
C GLY A 126 14.91 0.33 -9.04
N LEU A 127 13.80 -0.21 -8.52
CA LEU A 127 12.52 0.49 -8.40
C LEU A 127 12.28 0.98 -6.97
N ASP A 128 11.76 2.21 -6.86
CA ASP A 128 11.23 2.74 -5.60
C ASP A 128 9.72 2.53 -5.55
N GLY A 129 9.28 1.67 -4.63
CA GLY A 129 7.87 1.33 -4.52
C GLY A 129 6.95 2.49 -4.18
N SER A 130 7.45 3.57 -3.60
CA SER A 130 6.65 4.76 -3.25
C SER A 130 6.18 5.55 -4.46
N SER A 131 6.87 5.43 -5.59
CA SER A 131 6.54 6.10 -6.85
C SER A 131 5.85 5.21 -7.88
N LEU A 132 5.56 3.95 -7.54
CA LEU A 132 4.93 3.00 -8.45
C LEU A 132 3.41 3.08 -8.42
N SER A 133 2.81 2.85 -9.60
CA SER A 133 1.39 2.50 -9.75
C SER A 133 1.25 1.31 -10.68
N ALA A 134 0.22 0.51 -10.48
CA ALA A 134 -0.16 -0.55 -11.41
C ALA A 134 -1.32 -0.06 -12.28
N ILE A 135 -1.34 -0.45 -13.55
CA ILE A 135 -2.38 -0.08 -14.52
C ILE A 135 -2.69 -1.30 -15.38
N ALA A 136 -3.98 -1.57 -15.59
CA ALA A 136 -4.41 -2.54 -16.58
C ALA A 136 -4.33 -1.93 -17.98
N VAL A 137 -3.75 -2.68 -18.93
CA VAL A 137 -3.66 -2.27 -20.34
C VAL A 137 -5.00 -2.52 -21.00
N GLU A 138 -5.52 -1.50 -21.70
CA GLU A 138 -6.73 -1.57 -22.50
C GLU A 138 -6.39 -1.35 -23.97
N GLY A 139 -6.99 -2.16 -24.85
CA GLY A 139 -6.77 -2.09 -26.30
C GLY A 139 -5.53 -2.86 -26.76
N ASP A 140 -5.23 -2.73 -28.05
CA ASP A 140 -4.22 -3.52 -28.78
C ASP A 140 -3.11 -2.66 -29.41
N SER A 141 -3.13 -1.35 -29.18
CA SER A 141 -2.18 -0.42 -29.83
C SER A 141 -0.71 -0.68 -29.51
N MET A 142 -0.43 -1.37 -28.42
CA MET A 142 0.93 -1.71 -27.96
C MET A 142 1.27 -3.19 -28.18
N GLU A 143 0.46 -3.93 -28.95
CA GLU A 143 0.80 -5.30 -29.32
C GLU A 143 1.97 -5.35 -30.30
N PRO A 144 2.84 -6.36 -30.21
CA PRO A 144 2.78 -7.54 -29.32
C PRO A 144 3.39 -7.32 -27.93
N LEU A 145 3.97 -6.15 -27.65
CA LEU A 145 4.65 -5.90 -26.38
C LEU A 145 3.70 -5.93 -25.20
N LEU A 146 2.59 -5.22 -25.30
CA LEU A 146 1.52 -5.19 -24.28
C LEU A 146 0.22 -5.61 -24.95
N ARG A 147 -0.49 -6.54 -24.30
CA ARG A 147 -1.79 -7.03 -24.77
C ARG A 147 -2.91 -6.50 -23.90
N ASN A 148 -4.09 -6.47 -24.43
CA ASN A 148 -5.30 -6.15 -23.67
C ASN A 148 -5.42 -7.05 -22.42
N GLY A 149 -5.58 -6.44 -21.23
CA GLY A 149 -5.65 -7.13 -19.94
C GLY A 149 -4.29 -7.42 -19.29
N ASP A 150 -3.16 -7.06 -19.92
CA ASP A 150 -1.85 -7.07 -19.23
C ASP A 150 -1.85 -6.05 -18.09
N GLU A 151 -1.10 -6.34 -17.03
CA GLU A 151 -0.84 -5.39 -15.96
C GLU A 151 0.57 -4.80 -16.13
N ILE A 152 0.69 -3.49 -15.99
CA ILE A 152 1.98 -2.79 -16.06
C ILE A 152 2.28 -2.06 -14.77
N LEU A 153 3.56 -2.02 -14.39
CA LEU A 153 4.04 -1.09 -13.35
C LEU A 153 4.58 0.16 -14.02
N VAL A 154 4.14 1.29 -13.51
CA VAL A 154 4.48 2.62 -13.97
C VAL A 154 5.26 3.34 -12.89
N ASP A 155 6.51 3.69 -13.16
CA ASP A 155 7.34 4.53 -12.30
C ASP A 155 7.04 6.01 -12.58
N ARG A 156 6.46 6.68 -11.59
CA ARG A 156 6.10 8.10 -11.61
C ARG A 156 7.17 8.99 -10.97
N SER A 157 8.32 8.43 -10.63
CA SER A 157 9.41 9.25 -10.07
C SER A 157 9.86 10.30 -11.08
N GLN A 158 10.13 11.50 -10.57
CA GLN A 158 10.69 12.59 -11.40
C GLN A 158 12.14 12.27 -11.76
N ARG A 159 12.33 11.71 -12.93
CA ARG A 159 13.65 11.44 -13.53
C ARG A 159 13.76 12.16 -14.86
N PRO A 160 14.98 12.45 -15.33
CA PRO A 160 15.17 12.95 -16.68
C PRO A 160 14.50 12.04 -17.70
N PHE A 161 13.79 12.62 -18.66
CA PHE A 161 13.12 11.88 -19.71
C PHE A 161 14.11 10.97 -20.45
N ARG A 162 13.68 9.77 -20.73
CA ARG A 162 14.39 8.80 -21.58
C ARG A 162 13.38 8.12 -22.47
N ASP A 163 13.74 7.92 -23.72
CA ASP A 163 12.93 7.17 -24.69
C ASP A 163 12.50 5.81 -24.13
N GLY A 164 11.27 5.42 -24.38
CA GLY A 164 10.73 4.16 -23.89
C GLY A 164 9.21 4.14 -23.87
N VAL A 165 8.64 3.11 -23.27
CA VAL A 165 7.19 2.99 -23.10
C VAL A 165 6.77 3.80 -21.88
N HIS A 166 5.82 4.70 -22.10
CA HIS A 166 5.29 5.60 -21.07
C HIS A 166 3.77 5.59 -21.05
N VAL A 167 3.22 5.89 -19.89
CA VAL A 167 1.85 6.36 -19.75
C VAL A 167 1.87 7.87 -19.92
N VAL A 168 1.08 8.37 -20.84
CA VAL A 168 0.99 9.79 -21.16
C VAL A 168 -0.47 10.23 -21.16
N ARG A 169 -0.71 11.50 -20.83
CA ARG A 169 -1.97 12.17 -21.00
C ARG A 169 -1.87 13.07 -22.23
N LEU A 170 -2.80 12.92 -23.15
CA LEU A 170 -2.98 13.77 -24.33
C LEU A 170 -4.43 14.27 -24.33
N GLY A 171 -4.64 15.55 -24.00
CA GLY A 171 -5.97 16.06 -23.67
C GLY A 171 -6.57 15.28 -22.50
N ASP A 172 -7.79 14.76 -22.68
CA ASP A 172 -8.48 13.95 -21.64
C ASP A 172 -8.15 12.46 -21.70
N ALA A 173 -7.36 12.01 -22.67
CA ALA A 173 -7.06 10.61 -22.86
C ALA A 173 -5.76 10.19 -22.17
N LEU A 174 -5.79 9.10 -21.43
CA LEU A 174 -4.60 8.39 -20.95
C LEU A 174 -4.22 7.30 -21.95
N LEU A 175 -2.97 7.34 -22.43
CA LEU A 175 -2.47 6.46 -23.44
C LEU A 175 -1.19 5.77 -22.98
N VAL A 176 -0.99 4.52 -23.39
CA VAL A 176 0.30 3.84 -23.29
C VAL A 176 0.94 3.87 -24.66
N LYS A 177 2.09 4.50 -24.77
CA LYS A 177 2.81 4.67 -26.06
C LYS A 177 4.32 4.56 -25.84
N ARG A 178 5.01 4.21 -26.90
CA ARG A 178 6.45 4.42 -26.97
C ARG A 178 6.69 5.90 -27.27
N VAL A 179 7.33 6.58 -26.33
CA VAL A 179 7.61 8.02 -26.43
C VAL A 179 9.08 8.19 -26.74
N ALA A 180 9.38 8.93 -27.79
CA ALA A 180 10.74 9.31 -28.17
C ALA A 180 10.84 10.84 -28.34
N SER A 181 11.98 11.40 -27.94
CA SER A 181 12.25 12.83 -28.21
C SER A 181 12.45 13.07 -29.71
N ALA A 182 11.64 13.97 -30.26
CA ALA A 182 11.73 14.39 -31.66
C ALA A 182 12.54 15.71 -31.84
N GLY A 183 13.18 16.18 -30.76
CA GLY A 183 13.91 17.45 -30.73
C GLY A 183 12.98 18.69 -30.62
N LYS A 184 13.57 19.84 -30.35
CA LYS A 184 12.85 21.14 -30.27
C LYS A 184 11.59 21.12 -29.34
N GLY A 185 11.63 20.34 -28.25
CA GLY A 185 10.51 20.24 -27.34
C GLY A 185 9.30 19.44 -27.87
N ARG A 186 9.51 18.61 -28.90
CA ARG A 186 8.49 17.72 -29.47
C ARG A 186 8.74 16.26 -29.09
N PHE A 187 7.67 15.47 -29.08
CA PHE A 187 7.71 14.03 -28.83
C PHE A 187 6.98 13.27 -29.94
N ALA A 188 7.55 12.13 -30.31
CA ALA A 188 6.88 11.15 -31.15
C ALA A 188 6.21 10.10 -30.29
N LEU A 189 4.89 9.95 -30.41
CA LEU A 189 4.10 8.91 -29.79
C LEU A 189 3.93 7.75 -30.77
N VAL A 190 4.59 6.64 -30.51
CA VAL A 190 4.60 5.49 -31.41
C VAL A 190 3.89 4.31 -30.75
N SER A 191 3.00 3.69 -31.51
CA SER A 191 2.38 2.40 -31.18
C SER A 191 3.27 1.26 -31.63
N ASP A 192 3.40 0.19 -30.83
CA ASP A 192 4.12 -1.01 -31.27
C ASP A 192 3.30 -1.79 -32.34
N ASN A 193 1.97 -1.69 -32.27
CA ASN A 193 1.08 -2.17 -33.33
C ASN A 193 1.10 -1.22 -34.54
N LYS A 194 1.58 -1.72 -35.67
CA LYS A 194 1.75 -0.97 -36.92
C LYS A 194 0.46 -0.49 -37.57
N ALA A 195 -0.71 -0.99 -37.11
CA ALA A 195 -1.99 -0.48 -37.57
C ALA A 195 -2.28 0.96 -37.07
N TYR A 196 -1.53 1.41 -36.06
CA TYR A 196 -1.66 2.75 -35.47
C TYR A 196 -0.48 3.62 -35.92
N PRO A 197 -0.73 4.69 -36.70
CA PRO A 197 0.35 5.56 -37.15
C PRO A 197 0.97 6.35 -35.99
N PRO A 198 2.27 6.73 -36.10
CA PRO A 198 2.89 7.63 -35.13
C PRO A 198 2.22 9.00 -35.12
N VAL A 199 2.22 9.63 -33.94
CA VAL A 199 1.71 10.99 -33.76
C VAL A 199 2.82 11.86 -33.18
N ASP A 200 3.11 12.99 -33.81
CA ASP A 200 4.03 14.00 -33.29
C ASP A 200 3.27 15.06 -32.52
N VAL A 201 3.66 15.29 -31.28
CA VAL A 201 3.01 16.24 -30.36
C VAL A 201 4.03 17.25 -29.82
N ALA A 202 3.57 18.46 -29.51
CA ALA A 202 4.39 19.42 -28.78
C ALA A 202 4.46 19.02 -27.29
N GLY A 203 5.53 19.44 -26.61
CA GLY A 203 5.75 19.07 -25.22
C GLY A 203 4.74 19.66 -24.24
N ASP A 204 4.06 20.73 -24.61
CA ASP A 204 2.98 21.37 -23.87
C ASP A 204 1.60 20.75 -24.12
N GLU A 205 1.47 19.91 -25.16
CA GLU A 205 0.24 19.17 -25.47
C GLU A 205 0.15 17.84 -24.72
N ILE A 206 1.27 17.39 -24.12
CA ILE A 206 1.39 16.06 -23.49
C ILE A 206 1.90 16.17 -22.05
N GLU A 207 1.30 15.38 -21.17
CA GLU A 207 1.82 15.14 -19.83
C GLU A 207 2.34 13.71 -19.72
N ILE A 208 3.62 13.56 -19.35
CA ILE A 208 4.22 12.24 -19.10
C ILE A 208 3.94 11.85 -17.67
N ILE A 209 3.00 10.90 -17.47
CA ILE A 209 2.59 10.41 -16.15
C ILE A 209 3.67 9.52 -15.51
N GLY A 210 4.31 8.68 -16.32
CA GLY A 210 5.38 7.83 -15.84
C GLY A 210 5.85 6.82 -16.88
N ARG A 211 6.95 6.14 -16.55
CA ARG A 211 7.57 5.14 -17.43
C ARG A 211 7.08 3.74 -17.07
N VAL A 212 6.75 2.94 -18.07
CA VAL A 212 6.46 1.51 -17.87
C VAL A 212 7.79 0.79 -17.60
N VAL A 213 7.85 0.13 -16.43
CA VAL A 213 9.09 -0.53 -15.94
C VAL A 213 8.97 -2.03 -15.79
N TRP A 214 7.75 -2.56 -15.83
CA TRP A 214 7.48 -3.98 -15.72
C TRP A 214 6.11 -4.32 -16.27
N LYS A 215 5.90 -5.57 -16.70
CA LYS A 215 4.61 -6.08 -17.15
C LYS A 215 4.34 -7.50 -16.65
N ALA A 216 3.07 -7.82 -16.47
CA ALA A 216 2.56 -9.18 -16.33
C ALA A 216 1.36 -9.38 -17.23
N GLY A 217 1.19 -10.57 -17.76
CA GLY A 217 0.08 -10.93 -18.62
C GLY A 217 -0.28 -12.41 -18.50
N ARG A 218 -1.47 -12.75 -18.99
CA ARG A 218 -1.89 -14.14 -19.11
C ARG A 218 -1.25 -14.78 -20.32
N VAL A 219 -0.96 -16.09 -20.22
CA VAL A 219 -0.48 -16.93 -21.31
C VAL A 219 -1.63 -17.54 -22.05
#